data_de0b38c693e1b87be3ece0d969c26980
#
_entry.id   de0b38c693e1b87be3ece0d969c26980
#
_cell.length_a   1.000
_cell.length_b   1.000
_cell.length_c   1.000
_cell.angle_alpha   90.00
_cell.angle_beta   90.00
_cell.angle_gamma   90.00
#
_symmetry.space_group_name_H-M   'P 1'
#
loop_
_entity.id
_entity.type
_entity.pdbx_description
1 polymer ?
#
loop_
_entity_poly.entity_id
_entity_poly.type
_entity_poly.pdbx_seq_one_letter_code
_entity_poly.pdbx_strand_id
1 'polypeptide(L)'
;MSKRTTLAVLVFGLFALAQAFSQTPKFLTIGTANTGGAYYPIGIAMADLLTNKLNIKTTAQTTGGAVENNILVNTGKADLAITTGAMAFNAYSGQAPYKAKQENMLLMFSGLSKGVYHAIVNENSPIKTIKDLKGKKVVLGPPGGAAIPMTIDVLSAYGMTIKDIKPVYVAYDDGTDGMTSGNYDAVIVQSAVPAPAIYQLTAAKKPVRLIDLDEQGIKILLDKFPYYARMDIPKEAYSLPVGTATIYVANVVVVNKALSDDLVYNMTKLFFENVDRIVASHPSAKALSLQNAVKAMPIPLHPGAAKYFKEKGVQY
;
A
#
# COMPACT_ATOMS: atom_id res chain seq x y z
N MET A 1 -18.78 -1.88 -75.58
CA MET A 1 -17.79 -0.90 -75.12
C MET A 1 -18.30 -0.36 -73.79
N SER A 2 -17.79 -0.37 -72.63
CA SER A 2 -16.58 -0.86 -72.01
C SER A 2 -16.92 -0.94 -70.52
N LYS A 3 -16.97 -2.16 -69.97
CA LYS A 3 -17.10 -2.42 -68.51
C LYS A 3 -15.69 -2.40 -67.91
N ARG A 4 -15.12 -1.25 -67.66
CA ARG A 4 -13.81 -1.17 -66.97
C ARG A 4 -13.57 0.18 -66.32
N THR A 5 -14.40 0.64 -65.35
CA THR A 5 -14.04 1.83 -64.54
C THR A 5 -14.76 1.90 -63.22
N THR A 6 -14.99 0.75 -62.53
CA THR A 6 -15.68 0.77 -61.25
C THR A 6 -14.97 -0.13 -60.18
N LEU A 7 -13.66 -0.30 -60.28
CA LEU A 7 -12.92 -1.15 -59.34
C LEU A 7 -11.68 -0.49 -58.68
N ALA A 8 -11.56 0.82 -58.77
CA ALA A 8 -10.37 1.51 -58.22
C ALA A 8 -10.64 2.43 -57.00
N VAL A 9 -11.89 2.49 -56.49
CA VAL A 9 -12.24 3.39 -55.37
C VAL A 9 -12.45 2.62 -54.02
N LEU A 10 -12.43 1.30 -54.02
CA LEU A 10 -12.74 0.48 -52.83
C LEU A 10 -11.52 -0.01 -52.07
N VAL A 11 -10.28 0.30 -52.44
CA VAL A 11 -9.06 -0.18 -51.77
C VAL A 11 -8.39 0.94 -50.96
N PHE A 12 -8.78 2.19 -51.08
CA PHE A 12 -8.19 3.30 -50.29
C PHE A 12 -8.92 3.60 -48.95
N GLY A 13 -10.06 2.96 -48.71
CA GLY A 13 -10.88 3.19 -47.50
C GLY A 13 -10.54 2.32 -46.28
N LEU A 14 -9.62 1.36 -46.34
CA LEU A 14 -9.37 0.36 -45.30
C LEU A 14 -8.05 0.51 -44.54
N PHE A 15 -7.29 1.56 -44.79
CA PHE A 15 -6.02 1.81 -44.05
C PHE A 15 -6.08 3.00 -43.10
N ALA A 16 -7.27 3.55 -42.84
CA ALA A 16 -7.47 4.62 -41.87
C ALA A 16 -8.00 4.11 -40.50
N LEU A 17 -7.87 2.80 -40.20
CA LEU A 17 -8.25 2.25 -38.90
C LEU A 17 -7.01 2.05 -38.03
N ALA A 18 -7.03 2.75 -36.91
CA ALA A 18 -6.33 2.47 -35.68
C ALA A 18 -4.84 2.80 -35.62
N GLN A 19 -4.48 4.05 -35.75
CA GLN A 19 -3.53 4.62 -34.80
C GLN A 19 -4.33 5.42 -33.77
N ALA A 20 -5.00 4.73 -32.85
CA ALA A 20 -5.32 5.29 -31.57
C ALA A 20 -3.97 5.47 -30.85
N PHE A 21 -3.30 6.58 -31.12
CA PHE A 21 -2.22 7.07 -30.28
C PHE A 21 -2.84 7.19 -28.89
N SER A 22 -2.52 6.27 -27.99
CA SER A 22 -2.81 6.43 -26.58
C SER A 22 -2.12 7.72 -26.16
N GLN A 23 -2.88 8.81 -26.14
CA GLN A 23 -2.33 10.10 -25.72
C GLN A 23 -1.86 9.94 -24.29
N THR A 24 -0.62 10.28 -24.04
CA THR A 24 -0.10 10.35 -22.68
C THR A 24 -1.06 11.20 -21.85
N PRO A 25 -1.59 10.69 -20.74
CA PRO A 25 -2.54 11.45 -19.93
C PRO A 25 -1.90 12.74 -19.44
N LYS A 26 -2.68 13.82 -19.38
CA LYS A 26 -2.20 15.12 -18.85
C LYS A 26 -2.12 15.12 -17.33
N PHE A 27 -2.87 14.25 -16.68
CA PHE A 27 -3.01 14.17 -15.25
C PHE A 27 -2.97 12.73 -14.80
N LEU A 28 -2.33 12.49 -13.65
CA LEU A 28 -2.36 11.20 -12.95
C LEU A 28 -2.69 11.40 -11.47
N THR A 29 -3.32 10.41 -10.88
CA THR A 29 -3.63 10.38 -9.45
C THR A 29 -3.00 9.14 -8.81
N ILE A 30 -2.27 9.35 -7.72
CA ILE A 30 -1.69 8.28 -6.90
C ILE A 30 -2.51 8.16 -5.61
N GLY A 31 -3.18 7.02 -5.41
CA GLY A 31 -3.83 6.70 -4.13
C GLY A 31 -2.78 6.39 -3.06
N THR A 32 -2.84 7.08 -1.92
CA THR A 32 -1.86 6.93 -0.83
C THR A 32 -2.52 6.42 0.46
N ALA A 33 -2.52 7.20 1.53
CA ALA A 33 -3.20 6.95 2.79
C ALA A 33 -3.35 8.28 3.55
N ASN A 34 -3.77 8.22 4.83
CA ASN A 34 -3.72 9.38 5.71
C ASN A 34 -2.27 9.81 6.00
N THR A 35 -2.09 11.05 6.45
CA THR A 35 -0.79 11.69 6.68
C THR A 35 0.06 11.01 7.75
N GLY A 36 -0.57 10.38 8.74
CA GLY A 36 0.11 9.58 9.77
C GLY A 36 0.71 8.26 9.30
N GLY A 37 0.56 7.91 8.01
CA GLY A 37 1.10 6.72 7.38
C GLY A 37 2.21 7.00 6.37
N ALA A 38 3.08 6.03 6.13
CA ALA A 38 4.24 6.15 5.23
C ALA A 38 3.86 6.27 3.74
N TYR A 39 2.67 5.86 3.33
CA TYR A 39 2.27 5.92 1.91
C TYR A 39 2.18 7.36 1.40
N TYR A 40 1.76 8.29 2.25
CA TYR A 40 1.57 9.67 1.84
C TYR A 40 2.88 10.36 1.42
N PRO A 41 3.94 10.43 2.25
CA PRO A 41 5.21 11.03 1.83
C PRO A 41 5.86 10.30 0.66
N ILE A 42 5.77 8.96 0.58
CA ILE A 42 6.27 8.19 -0.56
C ILE A 42 5.50 8.55 -1.83
N GLY A 43 4.18 8.63 -1.76
CA GLY A 43 3.33 8.99 -2.90
C GLY A 43 3.58 10.41 -3.40
N ILE A 44 3.86 11.37 -2.51
CA ILE A 44 4.27 12.73 -2.88
C ILE A 44 5.57 12.68 -3.69
N ALA A 45 6.60 11.96 -3.23
CA ALA A 45 7.86 11.84 -3.96
C ALA A 45 7.69 11.19 -5.34
N MET A 46 6.82 10.17 -5.44
CA MET A 46 6.48 9.55 -6.72
C MET A 46 5.74 10.54 -7.64
N ALA A 47 4.78 11.30 -7.12
CA ALA A 47 4.03 12.31 -7.87
C ALA A 47 4.95 13.43 -8.39
N ASP A 48 5.89 13.89 -7.57
CA ASP A 48 6.89 14.89 -7.94
C ASP A 48 7.80 14.39 -9.08
N LEU A 49 8.23 13.13 -9.02
CA LEU A 49 9.02 12.52 -10.09
C LEU A 49 8.24 12.49 -11.41
N LEU A 50 6.98 12.05 -11.41
CA LEU A 50 6.14 12.02 -12.61
C LEU A 50 5.90 13.42 -13.17
N THR A 51 5.62 14.38 -12.30
CA THR A 51 5.37 15.76 -12.70
C THR A 51 6.62 16.40 -13.31
N ASN A 52 7.76 16.26 -12.64
CA ASN A 52 8.98 17.01 -13.00
C ASN A 52 9.81 16.31 -14.09
N LYS A 53 9.70 14.99 -14.26
CA LYS A 53 10.53 14.24 -15.21
C LYS A 53 9.78 13.69 -16.42
N LEU A 54 8.48 13.42 -16.30
CA LEU A 54 7.65 13.00 -17.42
C LEU A 54 6.71 14.11 -17.91
N ASN A 55 6.69 15.29 -17.26
CA ASN A 55 5.76 16.40 -17.55
C ASN A 55 4.28 15.98 -17.47
N ILE A 56 3.95 15.03 -16.59
CA ILE A 56 2.58 14.59 -16.35
C ILE A 56 2.18 15.10 -14.97
N LYS A 57 1.30 16.10 -14.90
CA LYS A 57 0.82 16.64 -13.63
C LYS A 57 0.21 15.53 -12.79
N THR A 58 0.81 15.23 -11.63
CA THR A 58 0.43 14.10 -10.80
C THR A 58 0.10 14.58 -9.39
N THR A 59 -0.98 14.04 -8.82
CA THR A 59 -1.42 14.33 -7.45
C THR A 59 -1.32 13.08 -6.58
N ALA A 60 -0.69 13.21 -5.42
CA ALA A 60 -0.78 12.21 -4.35
C ALA A 60 -2.05 12.48 -3.54
N GLN A 61 -3.04 11.61 -3.67
CA GLN A 61 -4.34 11.73 -3.01
C GLN A 61 -4.33 11.01 -1.66
N THR A 62 -4.77 11.68 -0.60
CA THR A 62 -5.06 11.03 0.68
C THR A 62 -6.30 10.15 0.55
N THR A 63 -6.23 8.95 1.11
CA THR A 63 -7.29 7.94 1.08
C THR A 63 -7.37 7.24 2.44
N GLY A 64 -8.31 6.33 2.61
CA GLY A 64 -8.33 5.42 3.76
C GLY A 64 -7.18 4.43 3.78
N GLY A 65 -6.53 4.16 2.62
CA GLY A 65 -5.39 3.26 2.50
C GLY A 65 -5.62 2.06 1.59
N ALA A 66 -4.92 0.96 1.85
CA ALA A 66 -4.74 -0.14 0.92
C ALA A 66 -6.04 -0.76 0.36
N VAL A 67 -7.08 -0.91 1.18
CA VAL A 67 -8.35 -1.51 0.73
C VAL A 67 -9.06 -0.57 -0.24
N GLU A 68 -9.18 0.71 0.12
CA GLU A 68 -9.78 1.72 -0.73
C GLU A 68 -8.97 1.93 -2.02
N ASN A 69 -7.66 1.96 -1.93
CA ASN A 69 -6.75 2.17 -3.05
C ASN A 69 -6.97 1.16 -4.18
N ASN A 70 -7.15 -0.11 -3.85
CA ASN A 70 -7.43 -1.13 -4.84
C ASN A 70 -8.76 -0.88 -5.57
N ILE A 71 -9.78 -0.40 -4.87
CA ILE A 71 -11.07 -0.04 -5.46
C ILE A 71 -10.93 1.20 -6.37
N LEU A 72 -10.17 2.22 -5.92
CA LEU A 72 -9.95 3.42 -6.70
C LEU A 72 -9.20 3.11 -8.00
N VAL A 73 -8.15 2.29 -7.96
CA VAL A 73 -7.42 1.88 -9.16
C VAL A 73 -8.30 1.03 -10.08
N ASN A 74 -9.02 0.04 -9.54
CA ASN A 74 -9.91 -0.81 -10.34
C ASN A 74 -11.02 -0.03 -11.05
N THR A 75 -11.52 1.05 -10.43
CA THR A 75 -12.60 1.88 -10.98
C THR A 75 -12.09 3.06 -11.81
N GLY A 76 -10.78 3.21 -11.99
CA GLY A 76 -10.17 4.32 -12.72
C GLY A 76 -10.26 5.68 -12.02
N LYS A 77 -10.57 5.70 -10.71
CA LYS A 77 -10.58 6.91 -9.88
C LYS A 77 -9.19 7.29 -9.38
N ALA A 78 -8.26 6.35 -9.40
CA ALA A 78 -6.83 6.56 -9.30
C ALA A 78 -6.13 5.77 -10.41
N ASP A 79 -5.05 6.33 -10.94
CA ASP A 79 -4.28 5.69 -12.01
C ASP A 79 -3.32 4.63 -11.46
N LEU A 80 -2.73 4.92 -10.31
CA LEU A 80 -1.90 3.99 -9.56
C LEU A 80 -2.09 4.23 -8.06
N ALA A 81 -1.69 3.25 -7.24
CA ALA A 81 -1.79 3.40 -5.80
C ALA A 81 -0.82 2.50 -5.05
N ILE A 82 -0.51 2.89 -3.80
CA ILE A 82 0.26 2.06 -2.88
C ILE A 82 -0.73 1.21 -2.07
N THR A 83 -0.49 -0.09 -2.02
CA THR A 83 -1.32 -1.05 -1.29
C THR A 83 -0.45 -2.11 -0.62
N THR A 84 -1.06 -3.06 0.09
CA THR A 84 -0.35 -4.25 0.58
C THR A 84 -0.52 -5.41 -0.40
N GLY A 85 0.47 -6.30 -0.47
CA GLY A 85 0.38 -7.50 -1.30
C GLY A 85 -0.84 -8.37 -0.95
N ALA A 86 -1.15 -8.53 0.34
CA ALA A 86 -2.32 -9.26 0.79
C ALA A 86 -3.63 -8.63 0.27
N MET A 87 -3.78 -7.31 0.39
CA MET A 87 -4.99 -6.63 -0.09
C MET A 87 -5.08 -6.60 -1.61
N ALA A 88 -3.95 -6.50 -2.33
CA ALA A 88 -3.93 -6.63 -3.79
C ALA A 88 -4.41 -8.02 -4.23
N PHE A 89 -3.92 -9.09 -3.59
CA PHE A 89 -4.35 -10.46 -3.85
C PHE A 89 -5.84 -10.66 -3.56
N ASN A 90 -6.30 -10.23 -2.38
CA ASN A 90 -7.71 -10.35 -2.00
C ASN A 90 -8.63 -9.58 -2.95
N ALA A 91 -8.24 -8.38 -3.37
CA ALA A 91 -8.98 -7.57 -4.31
C ALA A 91 -9.10 -8.28 -5.68
N TYR A 92 -7.98 -8.73 -6.22
CA TYR A 92 -7.93 -9.39 -7.52
C TYR A 92 -8.73 -10.71 -7.53
N SER A 93 -8.68 -11.46 -6.41
CA SER A 93 -9.39 -12.73 -6.24
C SER A 93 -10.84 -12.57 -5.78
N GLY A 94 -11.30 -11.36 -5.41
CA GLY A 94 -12.65 -11.13 -4.90
C GLY A 94 -12.87 -11.65 -3.49
N GLN A 95 -11.80 -11.75 -2.69
CA GLN A 95 -11.88 -12.19 -1.29
C GLN A 95 -12.12 -11.00 -0.35
N ALA A 96 -12.57 -11.30 0.86
CA ALA A 96 -12.80 -10.27 1.87
C ALA A 96 -11.54 -9.37 2.07
N PRO A 97 -11.72 -8.07 2.25
CA PRO A 97 -12.98 -7.33 2.48
C PRO A 97 -13.74 -6.92 1.20
N TYR A 98 -13.31 -7.36 0.02
CA TYR A 98 -13.94 -7.00 -1.26
C TYR A 98 -15.17 -7.89 -1.54
N LYS A 99 -16.20 -7.29 -2.16
CA LYS A 99 -17.45 -7.99 -2.53
C LYS A 99 -17.39 -8.63 -3.93
N ALA A 100 -16.42 -8.22 -4.73
CA ALA A 100 -16.20 -8.68 -6.10
C ALA A 100 -14.73 -8.53 -6.49
N LYS A 101 -14.33 -9.27 -7.52
CA LYS A 101 -12.98 -9.19 -8.09
C LYS A 101 -12.67 -7.79 -8.61
N GLN A 102 -11.44 -7.35 -8.42
CA GLN A 102 -10.91 -6.08 -8.89
C GLN A 102 -9.86 -6.35 -9.99
N GLU A 103 -10.31 -6.80 -11.18
CA GLU A 103 -9.44 -7.31 -12.25
C GLU A 103 -8.92 -6.21 -13.22
N ASN A 104 -9.36 -4.95 -13.03
CA ASN A 104 -8.85 -3.80 -13.81
C ASN A 104 -7.60 -3.17 -13.16
N MET A 105 -7.00 -3.81 -12.20
CA MET A 105 -5.73 -3.41 -11.61
C MET A 105 -4.67 -4.49 -11.82
N LEU A 106 -3.43 -4.06 -12.07
CA LEU A 106 -2.27 -4.92 -12.24
C LEU A 106 -1.13 -4.44 -11.34
N LEU A 107 -0.18 -5.32 -11.07
CA LEU A 107 1.01 -4.98 -10.31
C LEU A 107 1.94 -4.10 -11.16
N MET A 108 2.42 -2.99 -10.60
CA MET A 108 3.55 -2.27 -11.17
C MET A 108 4.86 -2.82 -10.61
N PHE A 109 4.98 -2.95 -9.29
CA PHE A 109 6.10 -3.62 -8.62
C PHE A 109 5.76 -3.96 -7.15
N SER A 110 6.49 -4.92 -6.61
CA SER A 110 6.50 -5.28 -5.20
C SER A 110 7.67 -4.63 -4.46
N GLY A 111 7.77 -4.88 -3.16
CA GLY A 111 8.96 -4.55 -2.36
C GLY A 111 9.19 -3.07 -2.11
N LEU A 112 8.16 -2.21 -2.25
CA LEU A 112 8.27 -0.79 -1.97
C LEU A 112 8.73 -0.53 -0.53
N SER A 113 8.11 -1.21 0.42
CA SER A 113 8.39 -1.13 1.85
C SER A 113 7.69 -2.28 2.60
N LYS A 114 7.79 -2.29 3.94
CA LYS A 114 7.08 -3.23 4.79
C LYS A 114 5.93 -2.51 5.49
N GLY A 115 4.72 -3.04 5.40
CA GLY A 115 3.56 -2.58 6.15
C GLY A 115 3.50 -3.32 7.49
N VAL A 116 4.00 -2.71 8.54
CA VAL A 116 4.21 -3.31 9.86
C VAL A 116 3.02 -3.05 10.76
N TYR A 117 2.64 -4.04 11.54
CA TYR A 117 1.59 -3.93 12.56
C TYR A 117 2.16 -3.30 13.83
N HIS A 118 1.57 -2.19 14.27
CA HIS A 118 1.92 -1.56 15.53
C HIS A 118 0.67 -1.49 16.40
N ALA A 119 0.76 -1.99 17.62
CA ALA A 119 -0.26 -1.78 18.64
C ALA A 119 0.31 -0.85 19.73
N ILE A 120 -0.26 0.35 19.85
CA ILE A 120 0.28 1.44 20.66
C ILE A 120 -0.67 1.72 21.82
N VAL A 121 -0.09 1.95 22.99
CA VAL A 121 -0.81 2.37 24.22
C VAL A 121 -0.01 3.43 24.96
N ASN A 122 -0.66 4.17 25.84
CA ASN A 122 0.04 5.01 26.82
C ASN A 122 0.95 4.14 27.71
N GLU A 123 2.12 4.65 28.11
CA GLU A 123 3.12 3.95 28.90
C GLU A 123 2.54 3.28 30.16
N ASN A 124 1.69 3.99 30.90
CA ASN A 124 1.07 3.52 32.13
C ASN A 124 -0.23 2.73 31.89
N SER A 125 -0.57 2.37 30.65
CA SER A 125 -1.75 1.58 30.35
C SER A 125 -1.69 0.20 31.01
N PRO A 126 -2.80 -0.32 31.56
CA PRO A 126 -2.88 -1.70 32.06
C PRO A 126 -2.86 -2.74 30.94
N ILE A 127 -3.04 -2.33 29.67
CA ILE A 127 -3.03 -3.22 28.49
C ILE A 127 -1.60 -3.65 28.23
N LYS A 128 -1.25 -4.91 28.45
CA LYS A 128 0.11 -5.46 28.25
C LYS A 128 0.19 -6.40 27.05
N THR A 129 -0.90 -7.04 26.67
CA THR A 129 -0.99 -8.04 25.62
C THR A 129 -2.15 -7.74 24.68
N ILE A 130 -2.21 -8.41 23.52
CA ILE A 130 -3.34 -8.30 22.59
C ILE A 130 -4.66 -8.75 23.25
N LYS A 131 -4.63 -9.73 24.14
CA LYS A 131 -5.83 -10.19 24.86
C LYS A 131 -6.44 -9.13 25.78
N ASP A 132 -5.63 -8.20 26.31
CA ASP A 132 -6.08 -7.11 27.16
C ASP A 132 -6.87 -6.03 26.39
N LEU A 133 -6.88 -6.08 25.06
CA LEU A 133 -7.72 -5.23 24.22
C LEU A 133 -9.21 -5.53 24.35
N LYS A 134 -9.58 -6.67 24.97
CA LYS A 134 -10.99 -7.05 25.15
C LYS A 134 -11.77 -5.97 25.91
N GLY A 135 -12.89 -5.50 25.29
CA GLY A 135 -13.74 -4.44 25.82
C GLY A 135 -13.19 -3.02 25.71
N LYS A 136 -11.98 -2.84 25.17
CA LYS A 136 -11.29 -1.55 25.05
C LYS A 136 -11.70 -0.79 23.78
N LYS A 137 -11.62 0.54 23.82
CA LYS A 137 -11.77 1.42 22.66
C LYS A 137 -10.46 1.42 21.86
N VAL A 138 -10.45 0.72 20.73
CA VAL A 138 -9.25 0.53 19.91
C VAL A 138 -9.41 1.22 18.58
N VAL A 139 -8.56 2.18 18.28
CA VAL A 139 -8.48 2.82 16.96
C VAL A 139 -7.83 1.86 15.97
N LEU A 140 -8.46 1.66 14.82
CA LEU A 140 -8.00 0.75 13.76
C LEU A 140 -7.61 1.47 12.47
N GLY A 141 -7.39 2.79 12.56
CA GLY A 141 -7.18 3.63 11.38
C GLY A 141 -8.49 3.96 10.64
N PRO A 142 -8.42 4.70 9.53
CA PRO A 142 -9.59 5.10 8.78
C PRO A 142 -10.26 3.93 8.06
N PRO A 143 -11.56 4.02 7.73
CA PRO A 143 -12.21 3.07 6.84
C PRO A 143 -11.43 2.95 5.52
N GLY A 144 -11.30 1.72 5.00
CA GLY A 144 -10.50 1.47 3.79
C GLY A 144 -9.01 1.21 4.04
N GLY A 145 -8.53 1.31 5.28
CA GLY A 145 -7.16 0.97 5.68
C GLY A 145 -6.91 -0.53 5.85
N ALA A 146 -5.67 -0.97 5.66
CA ALA A 146 -5.27 -2.37 5.87
C ALA A 146 -5.11 -2.73 7.36
N ALA A 147 -5.05 -1.76 8.26
CA ALA A 147 -4.99 -2.01 9.71
C ALA A 147 -6.23 -2.78 10.21
N ILE A 148 -7.39 -2.55 9.60
CA ILE A 148 -8.65 -3.22 9.97
C ILE A 148 -8.57 -4.74 9.70
N PRO A 149 -8.39 -5.22 8.45
CA PRO A 149 -8.29 -6.65 8.20
C PRO A 149 -7.09 -7.29 8.91
N MET A 150 -5.95 -6.61 9.00
CA MET A 150 -4.79 -7.11 9.72
C MET A 150 -5.07 -7.28 11.22
N THR A 151 -5.84 -6.37 11.84
CA THR A 151 -6.27 -6.52 13.25
C THR A 151 -7.23 -7.69 13.42
N ILE A 152 -8.13 -7.91 12.48
CA ILE A 152 -9.03 -9.09 12.52
C ILE A 152 -8.21 -10.38 12.52
N ASP A 153 -7.19 -10.45 11.66
CA ASP A 153 -6.29 -11.60 11.59
C ASP A 153 -5.51 -11.77 12.91
N VAL A 154 -4.93 -10.68 13.44
CA VAL A 154 -4.22 -10.69 14.72
C VAL A 154 -5.14 -11.15 15.84
N LEU A 155 -6.32 -10.57 16.02
CA LEU A 155 -7.27 -10.98 17.05
C LEU A 155 -7.62 -12.46 16.93
N SER A 156 -7.77 -12.99 15.70
CA SER A 156 -8.08 -14.40 15.47
C SER A 156 -7.00 -15.36 15.98
N ALA A 157 -5.73 -14.94 15.95
CA ALA A 157 -4.61 -15.73 16.49
C ALA A 157 -4.65 -15.84 18.03
N TYR A 158 -5.32 -14.88 18.67
CA TYR A 158 -5.52 -14.87 20.13
C TYR A 158 -6.89 -15.38 20.56
N GLY A 159 -7.66 -16.00 19.63
CA GLY A 159 -9.01 -16.51 19.92
C GLY A 159 -10.06 -15.42 20.12
N MET A 160 -9.80 -14.23 19.59
CA MET A 160 -10.68 -13.05 19.68
C MET A 160 -11.23 -12.68 18.31
N THR A 161 -12.26 -11.87 18.30
CA THR A 161 -12.90 -11.29 17.13
C THR A 161 -12.99 -9.78 17.26
N ILE A 162 -13.34 -9.11 16.17
CA ILE A 162 -13.56 -7.66 16.19
C ILE A 162 -14.70 -7.23 17.14
N LYS A 163 -15.61 -8.14 17.50
CA LYS A 163 -16.71 -7.90 18.45
C LYS A 163 -16.22 -7.89 19.92
N ASP A 164 -15.04 -8.42 20.19
CA ASP A 164 -14.45 -8.43 21.53
C ASP A 164 -13.82 -7.09 21.91
N ILE A 165 -13.63 -6.18 20.98
CA ILE A 165 -13.16 -4.81 21.19
C ILE A 165 -14.26 -3.78 20.85
N LYS A 166 -14.01 -2.51 21.16
CA LYS A 166 -14.84 -1.37 20.72
C LYS A 166 -14.06 -0.64 19.63
N PRO A 167 -14.22 -1.03 18.32
CA PRO A 167 -13.41 -0.47 17.25
C PRO A 167 -13.78 0.98 16.95
N VAL A 168 -12.77 1.81 16.70
CA VAL A 168 -12.91 3.22 16.30
C VAL A 168 -12.17 3.41 14.98
N TYR A 169 -12.79 4.13 14.05
CA TYR A 169 -12.30 4.28 12.68
C TYR A 169 -12.02 5.76 12.39
N VAL A 170 -10.80 6.20 12.70
CA VAL A 170 -10.32 7.58 12.47
C VAL A 170 -8.89 7.52 11.92
N ALA A 171 -8.37 8.64 11.38
CA ALA A 171 -6.99 8.73 10.93
C ALA A 171 -6.00 8.43 12.07
N TYR A 172 -4.77 8.01 11.71
CA TYR A 172 -3.78 7.62 12.71
C TYR A 172 -3.40 8.79 13.64
N ASP A 173 -3.26 9.98 13.08
CA ASP A 173 -2.94 11.20 13.85
C ASP A 173 -4.05 11.50 14.87
N ASP A 174 -5.32 11.53 14.44
CA ASP A 174 -6.48 11.71 15.34
C ASP A 174 -6.56 10.60 16.39
N GLY A 175 -6.23 9.37 16.00
CA GLY A 175 -6.21 8.22 16.90
C GLY A 175 -5.16 8.36 17.99
N THR A 176 -3.94 8.73 17.63
CA THR A 176 -2.84 8.91 18.58
C THR A 176 -3.06 10.10 19.51
N ASP A 177 -3.60 11.20 19.01
CA ASP A 177 -3.98 12.37 19.83
C ASP A 177 -5.11 12.01 20.80
N GLY A 178 -6.13 11.30 20.32
CA GLY A 178 -7.22 10.82 21.17
C GLY A 178 -6.76 9.81 22.23
N MET A 179 -5.79 8.95 21.94
CA MET A 179 -5.21 8.03 22.92
C MET A 179 -4.43 8.80 24.00
N THR A 180 -3.58 9.74 23.61
CA THR A 180 -2.81 10.53 24.60
C THR A 180 -3.70 11.43 25.46
N SER A 181 -4.86 11.82 24.96
CA SER A 181 -5.89 12.58 25.69
C SER A 181 -6.84 11.68 26.50
N GLY A 182 -6.66 10.35 26.49
CA GLY A 182 -7.48 9.41 27.26
C GLY A 182 -8.85 9.06 26.64
N ASN A 183 -9.13 9.47 25.40
CA ASN A 183 -10.39 9.17 24.72
C ASN A 183 -10.43 7.73 24.19
N TYR A 184 -9.27 7.17 23.88
CA TYR A 184 -9.06 5.82 23.35
C TYR A 184 -8.04 5.06 24.19
N ASP A 185 -8.19 3.75 24.29
CA ASP A 185 -7.34 2.89 25.11
C ASP A 185 -6.08 2.43 24.35
N ALA A 186 -6.20 2.23 23.03
CA ALA A 186 -5.11 1.78 22.16
C ALA A 186 -5.32 2.27 20.72
N VAL A 187 -4.22 2.32 19.97
CA VAL A 187 -4.24 2.62 18.53
C VAL A 187 -3.48 1.54 17.77
N ILE A 188 -4.09 1.03 16.71
CA ILE A 188 -3.41 0.15 15.76
C ILE A 188 -3.01 0.97 14.54
N VAL A 189 -1.73 0.91 14.19
CA VAL A 189 -1.16 1.54 13.00
C VAL A 189 -0.56 0.45 12.11
N GLN A 190 -1.05 0.33 10.88
CA GLN A 190 -0.40 -0.46 9.85
C GLN A 190 0.35 0.50 8.93
N SER A 191 1.67 0.55 9.09
CA SER A 191 2.54 1.48 8.36
C SER A 191 3.96 0.94 8.30
N ALA A 192 4.80 1.56 7.48
CA ALA A 192 6.23 1.26 7.50
C ALA A 192 6.91 1.86 8.75
N VAL A 193 8.09 1.37 9.09
CA VAL A 193 8.90 1.85 10.21
C VAL A 193 9.94 2.86 9.69
N PRO A 194 10.04 4.04 10.31
CA PRO A 194 9.19 4.58 11.35
C PRO A 194 7.82 5.07 10.81
N ALA A 195 6.72 4.74 11.50
CA ALA A 195 5.40 5.28 11.16
C ALA A 195 5.30 6.75 11.59
N PRO A 196 4.92 7.69 10.71
CA PRO A 196 4.91 9.12 11.03
C PRO A 196 4.14 9.46 12.31
N ALA A 197 2.91 8.94 12.47
CA ALA A 197 2.10 9.21 13.66
C ALA A 197 2.78 8.75 14.97
N ILE A 198 3.49 7.61 14.96
CA ILE A 198 4.20 7.12 16.15
C ILE A 198 5.47 7.94 16.38
N TYR A 199 6.20 8.24 15.30
CA TYR A 199 7.42 9.04 15.38
C TYR A 199 7.15 10.44 15.96
N GLN A 200 6.05 11.07 15.57
CA GLN A 200 5.63 12.37 16.11
C GLN A 200 5.36 12.29 17.62
N LEU A 201 4.67 11.25 18.11
CA LEU A 201 4.46 11.05 19.55
C LEU A 201 5.77 10.96 20.32
N THR A 202 6.66 10.09 19.86
CA THR A 202 7.94 9.85 20.57
C THR A 202 8.90 11.03 20.44
N ALA A 203 8.93 11.74 19.31
CA ALA A 203 9.66 12.98 19.15
C ALA A 203 9.15 14.10 20.10
N ALA A 204 7.84 14.13 20.33
CA ALA A 204 7.21 15.02 21.32
C ALA A 204 7.35 14.49 22.75
N LYS A 205 8.12 13.42 22.99
CA LYS A 205 8.36 12.77 24.29
C LYS A 205 7.07 12.35 25.01
N LYS A 206 6.03 12.01 24.27
CA LYS A 206 4.81 11.45 24.85
C LYS A 206 5.12 10.05 25.40
N PRO A 207 4.66 9.72 26.63
CA PRO A 207 4.95 8.43 27.27
C PRO A 207 4.07 7.32 26.67
N VAL A 208 4.57 6.67 25.63
CA VAL A 208 3.89 5.58 24.91
C VAL A 208 4.78 4.36 24.81
N ARG A 209 4.17 3.19 24.63
CA ARG A 209 4.86 1.94 24.31
C ARG A 209 4.10 1.14 23.25
N LEU A 210 4.81 0.23 22.62
CA LEU A 210 4.23 -0.76 21.72
C LEU A 210 3.92 -2.05 22.51
N ILE A 211 2.93 -2.80 22.03
CA ILE A 211 2.57 -4.12 22.53
C ILE A 211 3.19 -5.16 21.60
N ASP A 212 3.94 -6.10 22.17
CA ASP A 212 4.48 -7.26 21.47
C ASP A 212 3.36 -8.22 21.00
N LEU A 213 3.56 -8.81 19.84
CA LEU A 213 2.94 -10.08 19.51
C LEU A 213 3.84 -11.20 20.07
N ASP A 214 3.30 -12.05 20.94
CA ASP A 214 4.07 -13.16 21.48
C ASP A 214 4.40 -14.21 20.40
N GLU A 215 5.41 -15.05 20.67
CA GLU A 215 5.89 -16.04 19.70
C GLU A 215 4.80 -17.01 19.24
N GLN A 216 3.87 -17.37 20.12
CA GLN A 216 2.76 -18.27 19.78
C GLN A 216 1.79 -17.57 18.82
N GLY A 217 1.43 -16.31 19.10
CA GLY A 217 0.57 -15.51 18.23
C GLY A 217 1.20 -15.28 16.86
N ILE A 218 2.50 -14.94 16.80
CA ILE A 218 3.24 -14.81 15.54
C ILE A 218 3.23 -16.14 14.78
N LYS A 219 3.54 -17.26 15.42
CA LYS A 219 3.53 -18.57 14.77
C LYS A 219 2.16 -18.89 14.15
N ILE A 220 1.07 -18.70 14.89
CA ILE A 220 -0.30 -18.94 14.40
C ILE A 220 -0.59 -18.04 13.18
N LEU A 221 -0.18 -16.76 13.22
CA LEU A 221 -0.38 -15.82 12.11
C LEU A 221 0.36 -16.26 10.86
N LEU A 222 1.63 -16.67 10.98
CA LEU A 222 2.43 -17.10 9.83
C LEU A 222 1.94 -18.42 9.23
N ASP A 223 1.49 -19.36 10.07
CA ASP A 223 0.94 -20.65 9.62
C ASP A 223 -0.40 -20.46 8.89
N LYS A 224 -1.23 -19.52 9.35
CA LYS A 224 -2.58 -19.30 8.82
C LYS A 224 -2.62 -18.33 7.63
N PHE A 225 -1.71 -17.37 7.60
CA PHE A 225 -1.69 -16.27 6.65
C PHE A 225 -0.30 -16.12 6.02
N PRO A 226 -0.01 -16.82 4.90
CA PRO A 226 1.34 -16.92 4.34
C PRO A 226 1.88 -15.60 3.75
N TYR A 227 1.07 -14.55 3.70
CA TYR A 227 1.48 -13.21 3.28
C TYR A 227 2.10 -12.37 4.40
N TYR A 228 2.04 -12.83 5.67
CA TYR A 228 2.73 -12.19 6.76
C TYR A 228 4.13 -12.75 6.95
N ALA A 229 5.01 -11.91 7.47
CA ALA A 229 6.31 -12.32 7.95
C ALA A 229 6.60 -11.64 9.30
N ARG A 230 7.46 -12.28 10.10
CA ARG A 230 7.92 -11.73 11.38
C ARG A 230 8.76 -10.48 11.15
N MET A 231 8.66 -9.52 12.06
CA MET A 231 9.54 -8.37 12.17
C MET A 231 9.76 -8.01 13.63
N ASP A 232 10.99 -7.65 13.96
CA ASP A 232 11.33 -7.01 15.22
C ASP A 232 11.57 -5.52 14.92
N ILE A 233 10.71 -4.65 15.48
CA ILE A 233 10.87 -3.20 15.39
C ILE A 233 12.03 -2.82 16.33
N PRO A 234 13.14 -2.26 15.83
CA PRO A 234 14.23 -1.86 16.69
C PRO A 234 13.80 -0.68 17.56
N LYS A 235 14.24 -0.68 18.83
CA LYS A 235 13.93 0.40 19.80
C LYS A 235 14.33 1.78 19.30
N GLU A 236 15.39 1.85 18.53
CA GLU A 236 15.94 3.08 17.93
C GLU A 236 14.97 3.73 16.93
N ALA A 237 14.10 2.96 16.30
CA ALA A 237 13.13 3.47 15.32
C ALA A 237 12.19 4.53 15.90
N TYR A 238 11.90 4.40 17.18
CA TYR A 238 11.00 5.30 17.92
C TYR A 238 11.60 5.82 19.23
N SER A 239 12.90 5.60 19.46
CA SER A 239 13.56 5.97 20.75
C SER A 239 12.85 5.40 21.96
N LEU A 240 12.34 4.16 21.87
CA LEU A 240 11.68 3.45 22.96
C LEU A 240 12.70 2.65 23.77
N PRO A 241 12.36 2.27 25.04
CA PRO A 241 13.27 1.50 25.90
C PRO A 241 13.60 0.12 25.36
N VAL A 242 12.64 -0.53 24.68
CA VAL A 242 12.74 -1.90 24.16
C VAL A 242 12.26 -1.96 22.72
N GLY A 243 12.75 -2.95 21.98
CA GLY A 243 12.21 -3.31 20.66
C GLY A 243 10.86 -4.04 20.80
N THR A 244 10.19 -4.30 19.67
CA THR A 244 8.85 -4.89 19.66
C THR A 244 8.75 -5.98 18.60
N ALA A 245 8.43 -7.21 19.01
CA ALA A 245 8.15 -8.31 18.09
C ALA A 245 6.76 -8.15 17.47
N THR A 246 6.67 -8.28 16.15
CA THR A 246 5.42 -8.08 15.40
C THR A 246 5.46 -8.79 14.05
N ILE A 247 4.48 -8.50 13.21
CA ILE A 247 4.39 -8.98 11.82
C ILE A 247 4.37 -7.82 10.83
N TYR A 248 4.68 -8.14 9.58
CA TYR A 248 4.53 -7.23 8.46
C TYR A 248 3.98 -7.92 7.23
N VAL A 249 3.49 -7.14 6.28
CA VAL A 249 3.14 -7.54 4.92
C VAL A 249 3.93 -6.66 3.94
N ALA A 250 4.30 -7.20 2.78
CA ALA A 250 4.96 -6.40 1.75
C ALA A 250 4.01 -5.33 1.18
N ASN A 251 4.51 -4.11 1.02
CA ASN A 251 3.81 -3.06 0.30
C ASN A 251 4.19 -3.11 -1.19
N VAL A 252 3.19 -2.89 -2.03
CA VAL A 252 3.29 -2.97 -3.49
C VAL A 252 2.66 -1.74 -4.13
N VAL A 253 3.02 -1.47 -5.39
CA VAL A 253 2.35 -0.47 -6.21
C VAL A 253 1.51 -1.18 -7.27
N VAL A 254 0.24 -0.83 -7.32
CA VAL A 254 -0.71 -1.29 -8.33
C VAL A 254 -1.05 -0.16 -9.28
N VAL A 255 -1.44 -0.50 -10.50
CA VAL A 255 -1.71 0.45 -11.59
C VAL A 255 -2.97 0.02 -12.34
N ASN A 256 -3.74 0.98 -12.85
CA ASN A 256 -4.91 0.68 -13.66
C ASN A 256 -4.50 -0.02 -14.95
N LYS A 257 -5.13 -1.13 -15.26
CA LYS A 257 -4.87 -1.97 -16.44
C LYS A 257 -5.03 -1.25 -17.77
N ALA A 258 -5.84 -0.18 -17.82
CA ALA A 258 -6.10 0.59 -19.05
C ALA A 258 -4.97 1.56 -19.42
N LEU A 259 -3.99 1.80 -18.53
CA LEU A 259 -2.84 2.63 -18.88
C LEU A 259 -1.99 1.92 -19.95
N SER A 260 -1.40 2.70 -20.85
CA SER A 260 -0.59 2.12 -21.93
C SER A 260 0.71 1.48 -21.39
N ASP A 261 1.17 0.44 -22.07
CA ASP A 261 2.40 -0.25 -21.74
C ASP A 261 3.60 0.70 -21.71
N ASP A 262 3.69 1.63 -22.66
CA ASP A 262 4.78 2.60 -22.73
C ASP A 262 4.75 3.58 -21.55
N LEU A 263 3.56 4.02 -21.12
CA LEU A 263 3.45 4.90 -19.96
C LEU A 263 3.89 4.16 -18.68
N VAL A 264 3.38 2.95 -18.47
CA VAL A 264 3.74 2.16 -17.26
C VAL A 264 5.21 1.76 -17.28
N TYR A 265 5.78 1.43 -18.45
CA TYR A 265 7.21 1.22 -18.61
C TYR A 265 8.01 2.46 -18.17
N ASN A 266 7.66 3.65 -18.70
CA ASN A 266 8.36 4.90 -18.38
C ASN A 266 8.24 5.28 -16.90
N MET A 267 7.07 5.10 -16.31
CA MET A 267 6.86 5.33 -14.86
C MET A 267 7.71 4.36 -14.03
N THR A 268 7.70 3.06 -14.38
CA THR A 268 8.49 2.05 -13.67
C THR A 268 9.98 2.38 -13.75
N LYS A 269 10.48 2.64 -14.95
CA LYS A 269 11.86 3.07 -15.19
C LYS A 269 12.22 4.29 -14.35
N LEU A 270 11.39 5.32 -14.38
CA LEU A 270 11.62 6.55 -13.63
C LEU A 270 11.77 6.31 -12.12
N PHE A 271 10.90 5.49 -11.52
CA PHE A 271 10.96 5.20 -10.10
C PHE A 271 12.22 4.43 -9.73
N PHE A 272 12.61 3.43 -10.53
CA PHE A 272 13.82 2.64 -10.25
C PHE A 272 15.13 3.37 -10.55
N GLU A 273 15.12 4.35 -11.45
CA GLU A 273 16.28 5.21 -11.72
C GLU A 273 16.40 6.39 -10.73
N ASN A 274 15.38 6.60 -9.86
CA ASN A 274 15.36 7.68 -8.87
C ASN A 274 14.99 7.17 -7.47
N VAL A 275 15.38 5.94 -7.12
CA VAL A 275 15.08 5.32 -5.81
C VAL A 275 15.53 6.20 -4.66
N ASP A 276 16.70 6.85 -4.76
CA ASP A 276 17.22 7.73 -3.71
C ASP A 276 16.27 8.88 -3.37
N ARG A 277 15.56 9.42 -4.34
CA ARG A 277 14.56 10.45 -4.11
C ARG A 277 13.34 9.93 -3.34
N ILE A 278 12.92 8.70 -3.64
CA ILE A 278 11.82 8.04 -2.92
C ILE A 278 12.28 7.72 -1.50
N VAL A 279 13.51 7.21 -1.33
CA VAL A 279 14.11 6.94 -0.01
C VAL A 279 14.25 8.20 0.82
N ALA A 280 14.60 9.33 0.20
CA ALA A 280 14.71 10.61 0.90
C ALA A 280 13.37 11.09 1.48
N SER A 281 12.23 10.68 0.88
CA SER A 281 10.89 11.00 1.41
C SER A 281 10.51 10.14 2.61
N HIS A 282 10.95 8.89 2.64
CA HIS A 282 10.70 7.96 3.73
C HIS A 282 11.74 6.81 3.72
N PRO A 283 12.46 6.59 4.84
CA PRO A 283 13.58 5.63 4.88
C PRO A 283 13.18 4.18 4.64
N SER A 284 11.91 3.80 4.84
CA SER A 284 11.44 2.44 4.57
C SER A 284 11.51 2.05 3.10
N ALA A 285 11.53 3.03 2.19
CA ALA A 285 11.68 2.79 0.76
C ALA A 285 13.09 2.26 0.36
N LYS A 286 14.04 2.16 1.29
CA LYS A 286 15.33 1.47 1.07
C LYS A 286 15.15 0.00 0.65
N ALA A 287 14.00 -0.59 0.91
CA ALA A 287 13.67 -1.94 0.45
C ALA A 287 13.46 -2.01 -1.07
N LEU A 288 13.17 -0.89 -1.74
CA LEU A 288 12.92 -0.84 -3.17
C LEU A 288 14.20 -1.14 -3.96
N SER A 289 14.19 -2.26 -4.66
CA SER A 289 15.28 -2.69 -5.55
C SER A 289 14.71 -3.55 -6.66
N LEU A 290 15.45 -3.68 -7.76
CA LEU A 290 15.05 -4.53 -8.88
C LEU A 290 14.76 -5.97 -8.43
N GLN A 291 15.59 -6.52 -7.53
CA GLN A 291 15.44 -7.88 -7.02
C GLN A 291 14.18 -8.06 -6.15
N ASN A 292 13.82 -7.04 -5.39
CA ASN A 292 12.63 -7.09 -4.52
C ASN A 292 11.34 -6.78 -5.28
N ALA A 293 11.43 -6.05 -6.38
CA ALA A 293 10.28 -5.59 -7.17
C ALA A 293 9.41 -6.70 -7.75
N VAL A 294 10.00 -7.87 -7.97
CA VAL A 294 9.34 -9.03 -8.57
C VAL A 294 9.26 -10.23 -7.60
N LYS A 295 9.69 -10.06 -6.35
CA LYS A 295 9.50 -11.08 -5.32
C LYS A 295 8.05 -11.04 -4.82
N ALA A 296 7.46 -12.22 -4.63
CA ALA A 296 6.11 -12.35 -4.08
C ALA A 296 5.09 -11.43 -4.78
N MET A 297 4.93 -11.59 -6.08
CA MET A 297 3.93 -10.87 -6.87
C MET A 297 2.52 -11.39 -6.55
N PRO A 298 1.67 -10.59 -5.90
CA PRO A 298 0.36 -11.05 -5.45
C PRO A 298 -0.67 -11.15 -6.59
N ILE A 299 -0.44 -10.41 -7.66
CA ILE A 299 -1.31 -10.32 -8.85
C ILE A 299 -0.44 -10.19 -10.10
N PRO A 300 -1.00 -10.39 -11.32
CA PRO A 300 -0.25 -10.27 -12.55
C PRO A 300 0.42 -8.91 -12.72
N LEU A 301 1.65 -8.94 -13.24
CA LEU A 301 2.43 -7.75 -13.54
C LEU A 301 1.86 -7.04 -14.78
N HIS A 302 1.86 -5.71 -14.77
CA HIS A 302 1.47 -4.92 -15.95
C HIS A 302 2.51 -5.11 -17.07
N PRO A 303 2.09 -5.29 -18.35
CA PRO A 303 3.03 -5.57 -19.44
C PRO A 303 4.14 -4.52 -19.57
N GLY A 304 3.83 -3.23 -19.38
CA GLY A 304 4.85 -2.17 -19.38
C GLY A 304 5.90 -2.32 -18.27
N ALA A 305 5.48 -2.68 -17.06
CA ALA A 305 6.41 -2.97 -15.97
C ALA A 305 7.24 -4.24 -16.25
N ALA A 306 6.59 -5.28 -16.78
CA ALA A 306 7.25 -6.52 -17.19
C ALA A 306 8.34 -6.27 -18.23
N LYS A 307 8.08 -5.40 -19.23
CA LYS A 307 9.04 -4.98 -20.26
C LYS A 307 10.29 -4.37 -19.62
N TYR A 308 10.10 -3.46 -18.64
CA TYR A 308 11.24 -2.84 -17.94
C TYR A 308 12.07 -3.84 -17.16
N PHE A 309 11.44 -4.71 -16.35
CA PHE A 309 12.18 -5.71 -15.56
C PHE A 309 12.92 -6.71 -16.44
N LYS A 310 12.31 -7.14 -17.56
CA LYS A 310 12.98 -8.00 -18.54
C LYS A 310 14.21 -7.33 -19.15
N GLU A 311 14.11 -6.04 -19.51
CA GLU A 311 15.24 -5.25 -20.03
C GLU A 311 16.39 -5.17 -19.01
N LYS A 312 16.07 -5.09 -17.70
CA LYS A 312 17.06 -5.09 -16.62
C LYS A 312 17.58 -6.49 -16.24
N GLY A 313 17.18 -7.53 -16.97
CA GLY A 313 17.63 -8.91 -16.71
C GLY A 313 17.06 -9.51 -15.43
N VAL A 314 15.96 -8.97 -14.89
CA VAL A 314 15.31 -9.50 -13.69
C VAL A 314 14.44 -10.70 -14.09
N GLN A 315 14.71 -11.85 -13.48
CA GLN A 315 13.91 -13.08 -13.65
C GLN A 315 12.79 -13.15 -12.59
N TYR A 316 11.59 -13.59 -13.01
CA TYR A 316 10.41 -13.73 -12.13
C TYR A 316 9.43 -14.76 -12.68
#